data_f570db1630991ebbe118baeb322ff9ae
#
_entry.id   f570db1630991ebbe118baeb322ff9ae
#
_cell.length_a   1.000
_cell.length_b   1.000
_cell.length_c   1.000
_cell.angle_alpha   90.00
_cell.angle_beta   90.00
_cell.angle_gamma   90.00
#
_symmetry.space_group_name_H-M   'P 1'
#
loop_
_entity.id
_entity.type
_entity.pdbx_description
1 polymer ?
#
loop_
_entity_poly.entity_id
_entity_poly.type
_entity_poly.pdbx_seq_one_letter_code
_entity_poly.pdbx_strand_id
1 'polypeptide(L)'
;ISDTLHKHLPDDFQSAAQILVDALGPEPATDSLSGFDGFIVMPQCLFISRYGLDDFVTSINALYEMTKRFTAEGDIRTFIEKYPSKTMTFLHTLTQDESPFARRLASEGTRPRLPLFSRLPEFQRDPLPVIKILEKLKSDPNLMVRRSVANNLNDIAKDNPDIVVETLERWQKSAPSKEMDWIIAHALRSLLKEGHPSALNLMGYNPDVKISVSEINLSNDAPAIGEEIEFSFTVRSREDEPSKIMVDYLIYFMKANGKQTPKVFKAAKKNIAP
;
A
#
# COMPACT_ATOMS: atom_id res chain seq x y z
N ILE A 1 21.96 15.61 -6.16
CA ILE A 1 21.22 16.34 -7.22
C ILE A 1 20.41 17.49 -6.61
N SER A 2 19.56 17.28 -5.60
CA SER A 2 18.80 18.38 -4.98
C SER A 2 19.70 19.53 -4.47
N ASP A 3 20.83 19.20 -3.81
CA ASP A 3 21.79 20.22 -3.36
C ASP A 3 22.51 20.92 -4.54
N THR A 4 22.66 20.25 -5.67
CA THR A 4 23.18 20.85 -6.90
C THR A 4 22.15 21.81 -7.50
N LEU A 5 20.89 21.42 -7.53
CA LEU A 5 19.80 22.32 -7.95
C LEU A 5 19.79 23.60 -7.12
N HIS A 6 19.92 23.48 -5.80
CA HIS A 6 19.96 24.66 -4.90
C HIS A 6 21.13 25.63 -5.19
N LYS A 7 22.27 25.12 -5.66
CA LYS A 7 23.43 25.95 -6.00
C LYS A 7 23.29 26.74 -7.31
N HIS A 8 22.39 26.29 -8.19
CA HIS A 8 22.28 26.85 -9.56
C HIS A 8 20.92 27.50 -9.83
N LEU A 9 19.94 27.30 -8.98
CA LEU A 9 18.65 27.98 -9.02
C LEU A 9 18.74 29.33 -8.30
N PRO A 10 17.80 30.26 -8.55
CA PRO A 10 17.71 31.54 -7.80
C PRO A 10 17.57 31.28 -6.29
N ASP A 11 18.11 32.21 -5.49
CA ASP A 11 17.96 32.19 -4.03
C ASP A 11 16.50 32.40 -3.59
N ASP A 12 15.72 33.12 -4.40
CA ASP A 12 14.27 33.24 -4.20
C ASP A 12 13.58 31.93 -4.49
N PHE A 13 12.99 31.34 -3.45
CA PHE A 13 12.38 30.01 -3.55
C PHE A 13 11.21 29.96 -4.56
N GLN A 14 10.39 31.01 -4.64
CA GLN A 14 9.25 31.02 -5.57
C GLN A 14 9.71 30.97 -7.00
N SER A 15 10.72 31.77 -7.35
CA SER A 15 11.35 31.73 -8.69
C SER A 15 12.01 30.39 -8.97
N ALA A 16 12.71 29.80 -7.99
CA ALA A 16 13.33 28.49 -8.15
C ALA A 16 12.31 27.39 -8.36
N ALA A 17 11.22 27.38 -7.59
CA ALA A 17 10.14 26.42 -7.73
C ALA A 17 9.43 26.55 -9.08
N GLN A 18 9.19 27.79 -9.56
CA GLN A 18 8.58 28.02 -10.87
C GLN A 18 9.46 27.48 -12.01
N ILE A 19 10.77 27.71 -11.97
CA ILE A 19 11.71 27.16 -12.96
C ILE A 19 11.62 25.63 -13.00
N LEU A 20 11.54 24.96 -11.83
CA LEU A 20 11.42 23.53 -11.76
C LEU A 20 10.09 23.02 -12.33
N VAL A 21 8.99 23.73 -12.08
CA VAL A 21 7.67 23.41 -12.65
C VAL A 21 7.67 23.61 -14.17
N ASP A 22 8.25 24.72 -14.67
CA ASP A 22 8.33 25.02 -16.11
C ASP A 22 9.23 23.98 -16.85
N ALA A 23 10.19 23.38 -16.16
CA ALA A 23 11.06 22.33 -16.68
C ALA A 23 10.42 20.96 -16.70
N LEU A 24 9.22 20.79 -16.13
CA LEU A 24 8.49 19.52 -16.19
C LEU A 24 8.04 19.26 -17.64
N GLY A 25 8.23 18.03 -18.10
CA GLY A 25 7.70 17.60 -19.39
C GLY A 25 6.16 17.52 -19.40
N PRO A 26 5.56 17.10 -20.52
CA PRO A 26 4.13 16.89 -20.61
C PRO A 26 3.66 15.81 -19.63
N GLU A 27 2.39 15.85 -19.28
CA GLU A 27 1.78 14.76 -18.49
C GLU A 27 1.83 13.45 -19.29
N PRO A 28 2.01 12.30 -18.61
CA PRO A 28 2.03 11.00 -19.29
C PRO A 28 0.72 10.78 -20.08
N ALA A 29 0.82 10.27 -21.29
CA ALA A 29 -0.34 9.94 -22.13
C ALA A 29 -1.16 8.75 -21.59
N THR A 30 -0.66 8.04 -20.58
CA THR A 30 -1.29 6.87 -19.97
C THR A 30 -1.55 7.10 -18.49
N ASP A 31 -2.65 6.55 -17.98
CA ASP A 31 -3.05 6.62 -16.58
C ASP A 31 -2.20 5.70 -15.67
N SER A 32 -1.00 5.36 -16.07
CA SER A 32 -0.09 4.51 -15.30
C SER A 32 1.34 4.99 -15.38
N LEU A 33 2.02 5.02 -14.23
CA LEU A 33 3.46 5.23 -14.16
C LEU A 33 4.14 3.91 -14.56
N SER A 34 4.83 3.91 -15.68
CA SER A 34 5.63 2.77 -16.15
C SER A 34 7.04 3.23 -16.51
N GLY A 35 8.02 2.39 -16.19
CA GLY A 35 9.42 2.68 -16.50
C GLY A 35 10.12 3.63 -15.52
N PHE A 36 11.29 4.10 -15.92
CA PHE A 36 12.17 4.94 -15.11
C PHE A 36 12.16 6.43 -15.52
N ASP A 37 11.43 6.79 -16.57
CA ASP A 37 11.47 8.13 -17.16
C ASP A 37 11.02 9.22 -16.18
N GLY A 38 10.03 8.89 -15.32
CA GLY A 38 9.55 9.79 -14.28
C GLY A 38 10.55 10.08 -13.15
N PHE A 39 11.60 9.26 -12.97
CA PHE A 39 12.58 9.45 -11.89
C PHE A 39 13.36 10.76 -11.99
N ILE A 40 13.40 11.39 -13.15
CA ILE A 40 14.00 12.72 -13.33
C ILE A 40 13.29 13.79 -12.47
N VAL A 41 12.02 13.59 -12.13
CA VAL A 41 11.21 14.51 -11.32
C VAL A 41 11.50 14.34 -9.80
N MET A 42 12.01 13.18 -9.37
CA MET A 42 12.28 12.92 -7.95
C MET A 42 13.23 13.94 -7.28
N PRO A 43 14.37 14.35 -7.88
CA PRO A 43 15.22 15.39 -7.30
C PRO A 43 14.54 16.75 -7.17
N GLN A 44 13.59 17.03 -8.06
CA GLN A 44 12.79 18.27 -8.03
C GLN A 44 11.81 18.23 -6.84
N CYS A 45 11.08 17.13 -6.65
CA CYS A 45 10.23 16.93 -5.47
C CYS A 45 11.04 17.07 -4.17
N LEU A 46 12.23 16.45 -4.12
CA LEU A 46 13.12 16.55 -2.96
C LEU A 46 13.63 17.98 -2.75
N PHE A 47 13.84 18.76 -3.82
CA PHE A 47 14.18 20.18 -3.68
C PHE A 47 13.05 20.95 -3.00
N ILE A 48 11.82 20.77 -3.43
CA ILE A 48 10.65 21.42 -2.86
C ILE A 48 10.50 21.07 -1.36
N SER A 49 10.61 19.79 -1.01
CA SER A 49 10.44 19.35 0.38
C SER A 49 11.57 19.83 1.30
N ARG A 50 12.78 20.05 0.79
CA ARG A 50 13.94 20.51 1.58
C ARG A 50 14.01 22.03 1.73
N TYR A 51 13.75 22.77 0.67
CA TYR A 51 13.99 24.21 0.63
C TYR A 51 12.71 25.04 0.64
N GLY A 52 11.55 24.42 0.39
CA GLY A 52 10.26 25.10 0.32
C GLY A 52 9.36 24.92 1.54
N LEU A 53 9.88 24.32 2.62
CA LEU A 53 9.04 23.97 3.76
C LEU A 53 8.40 25.17 4.46
N ASP A 54 8.94 26.37 4.31
CA ASP A 54 8.41 27.61 4.90
C ASP A 54 7.43 28.35 3.98
N ASP A 55 7.41 28.04 2.68
CA ASP A 55 6.41 28.51 1.72
C ASP A 55 5.46 27.37 1.33
N PHE A 56 4.45 27.16 2.16
CA PHE A 56 3.49 26.07 2.00
C PHE A 56 2.75 26.14 0.64
N VAL A 57 2.30 27.32 0.24
CA VAL A 57 1.45 27.46 -0.96
C VAL A 57 2.23 27.13 -2.22
N THR A 58 3.39 27.74 -2.40
CA THR A 58 4.25 27.50 -3.55
C THR A 58 4.68 26.04 -3.62
N SER A 59 5.07 25.47 -2.49
CA SER A 59 5.53 24.08 -2.40
C SER A 59 4.44 23.07 -2.75
N ILE A 60 3.25 23.23 -2.20
CA ILE A 60 2.13 22.30 -2.47
C ILE A 60 1.72 22.37 -3.93
N ASN A 61 1.68 23.55 -4.55
CA ASN A 61 1.38 23.69 -5.96
C ASN A 61 2.47 23.06 -6.84
N ALA A 62 3.74 23.21 -6.49
CA ALA A 62 4.83 22.56 -7.22
C ALA A 62 4.76 21.03 -7.10
N LEU A 63 4.55 20.48 -5.90
CA LEU A 63 4.37 19.03 -5.69
C LEU A 63 3.14 18.49 -6.41
N TYR A 64 2.06 19.26 -6.51
CA TYR A 64 0.89 18.90 -7.29
C TYR A 64 1.23 18.76 -8.78
N GLU A 65 1.93 19.72 -9.37
CA GLU A 65 2.35 19.62 -10.77
C GLU A 65 3.34 18.47 -11.00
N MET A 66 4.28 18.28 -10.07
CA MET A 66 5.26 17.20 -10.14
C MET A 66 4.60 15.82 -10.04
N THR A 67 3.60 15.64 -9.15
CA THR A 67 2.93 14.34 -9.00
C THR A 67 2.21 13.89 -10.26
N LYS A 68 1.74 14.81 -11.09
CA LYS A 68 1.10 14.49 -12.37
C LYS A 68 2.07 13.91 -13.42
N ARG A 69 3.38 14.06 -13.23
CA ARG A 69 4.43 13.53 -14.11
C ARG A 69 5.15 12.33 -13.52
N PHE A 70 5.13 12.19 -12.20
CA PHE A 70 5.74 11.05 -11.51
C PHE A 70 5.02 10.73 -10.21
N THR A 71 5.59 11.10 -9.06
CA THR A 71 4.98 10.94 -7.75
C THR A 71 5.68 11.85 -6.73
N ALA A 72 4.89 12.54 -5.91
CA ALA A 72 5.37 13.36 -4.79
C ALA A 72 5.03 12.72 -3.42
N GLU A 73 4.72 11.42 -3.40
CA GLU A 73 4.22 10.70 -2.22
C GLU A 73 5.19 10.73 -1.03
N GLY A 74 6.49 10.76 -1.28
CA GLY A 74 7.51 10.87 -0.26
C GLY A 74 7.64 12.28 0.30
N ASP A 75 7.61 13.27 -0.59
CA ASP A 75 7.93 14.66 -0.29
C ASP A 75 6.77 15.40 0.37
N ILE A 76 5.52 15.05 0.06
CA ILE A 76 4.32 15.59 0.72
C ILE A 76 4.30 15.29 2.23
N ARG A 77 5.01 14.26 2.68
CA ARG A 77 5.02 13.81 4.08
C ARG A 77 5.67 14.83 5.01
N THR A 78 6.70 15.56 4.56
CA THR A 78 7.30 16.65 5.33
C THR A 78 6.28 17.77 5.62
N PHE A 79 5.36 17.99 4.69
CA PHE A 79 4.27 18.94 4.87
C PHE A 79 3.13 18.39 5.74
N ILE A 80 2.85 17.08 5.69
CA ILE A 80 1.94 16.43 6.64
C ILE A 80 2.47 16.59 8.07
N GLU A 81 3.76 16.38 8.29
CA GLU A 81 4.38 16.50 9.60
C GLU A 81 4.40 17.96 10.12
N LYS A 82 4.76 18.92 9.26
CA LYS A 82 4.86 20.33 9.68
C LYS A 82 3.52 21.06 9.71
N TYR A 83 2.64 20.78 8.77
CA TYR A 83 1.36 21.46 8.57
C TYR A 83 0.18 20.46 8.44
N PRO A 84 -0.06 19.61 9.44
CA PRO A 84 -0.98 18.47 9.31
C PRO A 84 -2.37 18.88 8.81
N SER A 85 -2.99 19.87 9.43
CA SER A 85 -4.35 20.30 9.06
C SER A 85 -4.43 20.86 7.65
N LYS A 86 -3.47 21.73 7.26
CA LYS A 86 -3.46 22.34 5.92
C LYS A 86 -3.22 21.29 4.84
N THR A 87 -2.23 20.41 5.07
CA THR A 87 -1.88 19.37 4.10
C THR A 87 -3.01 18.34 3.95
N MET A 88 -3.63 17.90 5.05
CA MET A 88 -4.76 16.99 4.98
C MET A 88 -5.96 17.62 4.28
N THR A 89 -6.24 18.91 4.48
CA THR A 89 -7.28 19.64 3.74
C THR A 89 -6.98 19.62 2.24
N PHE A 90 -5.75 19.93 1.84
CA PHE A 90 -5.33 19.87 0.45
C PHE A 90 -5.50 18.44 -0.13
N LEU A 91 -4.99 17.41 0.54
CA LEU A 91 -5.12 16.03 0.11
C LEU A 91 -6.58 15.57 -0.02
N HIS A 92 -7.47 16.10 0.84
CA HIS A 92 -8.90 15.89 0.67
C HIS A 92 -9.47 16.50 -0.60
N THR A 93 -9.00 17.66 -1.05
CA THR A 93 -9.44 18.24 -2.35
C THR A 93 -9.01 17.37 -3.51
N LEU A 94 -7.81 16.80 -3.47
CA LEU A 94 -7.28 15.93 -4.51
C LEU A 94 -8.11 14.66 -4.74
N THR A 95 -8.94 14.25 -3.80
CA THR A 95 -9.81 13.06 -4.00
C THR A 95 -10.83 13.22 -5.11
N GLN A 96 -11.07 14.45 -5.58
CA GLN A 96 -11.99 14.79 -6.68
C GLN A 96 -11.26 15.34 -7.90
N ASP A 97 -9.94 15.28 -7.92
CA ASP A 97 -9.13 15.80 -9.02
C ASP A 97 -9.35 15.00 -10.32
N GLU A 98 -9.24 15.65 -11.46
CA GLU A 98 -9.34 14.99 -12.77
C GLU A 98 -8.17 14.00 -12.97
N SER A 99 -6.97 14.37 -12.51
CA SER A 99 -5.77 13.54 -12.63
C SER A 99 -5.79 12.34 -11.68
N PRO A 100 -5.70 11.11 -12.17
CA PRO A 100 -5.59 9.94 -11.32
C PRO A 100 -4.28 9.93 -10.49
N PHE A 101 -3.25 10.62 -10.95
CA PHE A 101 -2.00 10.78 -10.20
C PHE A 101 -2.19 11.66 -8.95
N ALA A 102 -2.96 12.74 -9.07
CA ALA A 102 -3.31 13.59 -7.93
C ALA A 102 -4.21 12.84 -6.94
N ARG A 103 -5.23 12.10 -7.42
CA ARG A 103 -6.06 11.25 -6.55
C ARG A 103 -5.24 10.16 -5.87
N ARG A 104 -4.27 9.56 -6.57
CA ARG A 104 -3.33 8.61 -5.99
C ARG A 104 -2.47 9.26 -4.90
N LEU A 105 -1.96 10.48 -5.10
CA LEU A 105 -1.17 11.20 -4.11
C LEU A 105 -1.92 11.34 -2.78
N ALA A 106 -3.23 11.61 -2.81
CA ALA A 106 -4.04 11.71 -1.61
C ALA A 106 -4.01 10.41 -0.78
N SER A 107 -4.03 9.26 -1.43
CA SER A 107 -3.91 7.96 -0.77
C SER A 107 -2.47 7.58 -0.44
N GLU A 108 -1.57 7.62 -1.42
CA GLU A 108 -0.21 7.09 -1.28
C GLU A 108 0.64 7.93 -0.31
N GLY A 109 0.51 9.27 -0.35
CA GLY A 109 1.22 10.19 0.55
C GLY A 109 0.82 10.05 2.02
N THR A 110 -0.41 9.57 2.28
CA THR A 110 -0.93 9.37 3.65
C THR A 110 -0.68 7.95 4.21
N ARG A 111 -0.02 7.07 3.48
CA ARG A 111 0.28 5.71 3.96
C ARG A 111 1.12 5.75 5.24
N PRO A 112 0.68 5.11 6.35
CA PRO A 112 1.44 5.12 7.62
C PRO A 112 2.83 4.49 7.50
N ARG A 113 2.99 3.54 6.56
CA ARG A 113 4.20 2.71 6.39
C ARG A 113 4.64 2.67 4.93
N LEU A 114 4.72 3.85 4.27
CA LEU A 114 5.16 3.95 2.88
C LEU A 114 6.58 3.38 2.73
N PRO A 115 6.81 2.43 1.81
CA PRO A 115 8.14 1.89 1.56
C PRO A 115 9.14 2.98 1.15
N LEU A 116 10.39 2.84 1.60
CA LEU A 116 11.53 3.73 1.31
C LEU A 116 11.44 5.14 1.93
N PHE A 117 10.37 5.48 2.64
CA PHE A 117 10.17 6.78 3.26
C PHE A 117 9.95 6.67 4.77
N SER A 118 10.02 7.80 5.47
CA SER A 118 9.71 7.90 6.90
C SER A 118 8.29 7.39 7.18
N ARG A 119 8.05 6.81 8.35
CA ARG A 119 6.70 6.48 8.79
C ARG A 119 5.95 7.72 9.21
N LEU A 120 4.61 7.64 9.23
CA LEU A 120 3.74 8.66 9.83
C LEU A 120 3.12 8.09 11.12
N PRO A 121 3.77 8.27 12.28
CA PRO A 121 3.32 7.68 13.56
C PRO A 121 1.93 8.15 13.99
N GLU A 122 1.55 9.37 13.63
CA GLU A 122 0.21 9.91 13.87
C GLU A 122 -0.87 9.01 13.25
N PHE A 123 -0.70 8.63 11.98
CA PHE A 123 -1.64 7.78 11.24
C PHE A 123 -1.55 6.30 11.64
N GLN A 124 -0.46 5.88 12.29
CA GLN A 124 -0.38 4.57 12.92
C GLN A 124 -1.22 4.52 14.21
N ARG A 125 -1.27 5.64 14.98
CA ARG A 125 -2.08 5.77 16.20
C ARG A 125 -3.55 6.03 15.92
N ASP A 126 -3.83 6.96 15.02
CA ASP A 126 -5.19 7.32 14.59
C ASP A 126 -5.28 7.33 13.06
N PRO A 127 -5.78 6.27 12.44
CA PRO A 127 -5.94 6.19 10.99
C PRO A 127 -7.21 6.88 10.48
N LEU A 128 -8.11 7.35 11.32
CA LEU A 128 -9.42 7.89 10.90
C LEU A 128 -9.33 9.05 9.91
N PRO A 129 -8.38 10.01 10.04
CA PRO A 129 -8.21 11.05 9.02
C PRO A 129 -7.87 10.49 7.64
N VAL A 130 -7.06 9.43 7.60
CA VAL A 130 -6.70 8.73 6.35
C VAL A 130 -7.88 7.95 5.79
N ILE A 131 -8.60 7.20 6.64
CA ILE A 131 -9.80 6.45 6.24
C ILE A 131 -10.82 7.36 5.54
N LYS A 132 -10.98 8.62 5.97
CA LYS A 132 -11.86 9.60 5.32
C LYS A 132 -11.45 9.93 3.88
N ILE A 133 -10.16 9.95 3.57
CA ILE A 133 -9.64 10.09 2.20
C ILE A 133 -9.93 8.82 1.40
N LEU A 134 -9.60 7.64 1.96
CA LEU A 134 -9.78 6.36 1.29
C LEU A 134 -11.25 6.06 0.99
N GLU A 135 -12.17 6.48 1.87
CA GLU A 135 -13.62 6.39 1.66
C GLU A 135 -14.07 7.05 0.34
N LYS A 136 -13.47 8.19 -0.01
CA LYS A 136 -13.79 8.88 -1.26
C LYS A 136 -13.18 8.20 -2.49
N LEU A 137 -12.09 7.45 -2.32
CA LEU A 137 -11.32 6.83 -3.38
C LEU A 137 -11.61 5.32 -3.57
N LYS A 138 -12.42 4.71 -2.69
CA LYS A 138 -12.69 3.26 -2.69
C LYS A 138 -13.27 2.72 -3.99
N SER A 139 -14.00 3.56 -4.72
CA SER A 139 -14.64 3.21 -6.01
C SER A 139 -14.03 3.98 -7.19
N ASP A 140 -12.80 4.45 -7.07
CA ASP A 140 -12.13 5.18 -8.14
C ASP A 140 -12.08 4.37 -9.43
N PRO A 141 -12.38 4.95 -10.60
CA PRO A 141 -12.33 4.23 -11.87
C PRO A 141 -10.93 3.73 -12.22
N ASN A 142 -9.88 4.41 -11.75
CA ASN A 142 -8.50 4.05 -12.06
C ASN A 142 -7.96 2.96 -11.11
N LEU A 143 -7.44 1.87 -11.67
CA LEU A 143 -6.88 0.74 -10.91
C LEU A 143 -5.66 1.16 -10.06
N MET A 144 -4.84 2.10 -10.54
CA MET A 144 -3.66 2.58 -9.80
C MET A 144 -4.09 3.25 -8.48
N VAL A 145 -5.18 4.02 -8.50
CA VAL A 145 -5.75 4.65 -7.30
C VAL A 145 -6.32 3.59 -6.36
N ARG A 146 -7.14 2.66 -6.86
CA ARG A 146 -7.69 1.57 -6.03
C ARG A 146 -6.60 0.69 -5.41
N ARG A 147 -5.48 0.46 -6.13
CA ARG A 147 -4.32 -0.26 -5.60
C ARG A 147 -3.65 0.50 -4.46
N SER A 148 -3.53 1.82 -4.58
CA SER A 148 -3.02 2.67 -3.51
C SER A 148 -3.93 2.60 -2.27
N VAL A 149 -5.25 2.71 -2.45
CA VAL A 149 -6.23 2.54 -1.35
C VAL A 149 -6.03 1.20 -0.63
N ALA A 150 -5.95 0.11 -1.37
CA ALA A 150 -5.78 -1.21 -0.77
C ALA A 150 -4.41 -1.39 -0.08
N ASN A 151 -3.35 -0.78 -0.61
CA ASN A 151 -2.03 -0.77 0.04
C ASN A 151 -2.03 0.05 1.33
N ASN A 152 -2.71 1.20 1.33
CA ASN A 152 -2.84 2.07 2.50
C ASN A 152 -3.58 1.34 3.62
N LEU A 153 -4.74 0.74 3.33
CA LEU A 153 -5.48 -0.10 4.28
C LEU A 153 -4.63 -1.26 4.80
N ASN A 154 -3.84 -1.91 3.96
CA ASN A 154 -2.92 -2.95 4.42
C ASN A 154 -1.81 -2.43 5.36
N ASP A 155 -1.37 -1.19 5.18
CA ASP A 155 -0.43 -0.56 6.12
C ASP A 155 -1.10 -0.20 7.44
N ILE A 156 -2.33 0.35 7.40
CA ILE A 156 -3.14 0.66 8.58
C ILE A 156 -3.45 -0.63 9.37
N ALA A 157 -3.76 -1.73 8.69
CA ALA A 157 -4.12 -3.01 9.32
C ALA A 157 -3.03 -3.58 10.24
N LYS A 158 -1.77 -3.19 10.04
CA LYS A 158 -0.66 -3.65 10.89
C LYS A 158 -0.68 -3.07 12.31
N ASP A 159 -1.33 -1.93 12.48
CA ASP A 159 -1.43 -1.23 13.76
C ASP A 159 -2.90 -1.18 14.27
N ASN A 160 -3.87 -1.22 13.35
CA ASN A 160 -5.29 -1.05 13.61
C ASN A 160 -6.14 -2.06 12.80
N PRO A 161 -5.99 -3.37 13.05
CA PRO A 161 -6.65 -4.41 12.27
C PRO A 161 -8.18 -4.32 12.31
N ASP A 162 -8.76 -4.08 13.49
CA ASP A 162 -10.21 -4.04 13.68
C ASP A 162 -10.85 -2.88 12.91
N ILE A 163 -10.25 -1.68 12.96
CA ILE A 163 -10.72 -0.50 12.21
C ILE A 163 -10.75 -0.79 10.70
N VAL A 164 -9.74 -1.50 10.19
CA VAL A 164 -9.69 -1.86 8.76
C VAL A 164 -10.76 -2.89 8.41
N VAL A 165 -10.93 -3.94 9.22
CA VAL A 165 -11.97 -4.96 8.98
C VAL A 165 -13.35 -4.34 9.00
N GLU A 166 -13.71 -3.56 10.03
CA GLU A 166 -15.00 -2.86 10.13
C GLU A 166 -15.23 -1.92 8.93
N THR A 167 -14.19 -1.20 8.50
CA THR A 167 -14.28 -0.31 7.34
C THR A 167 -14.57 -1.10 6.06
N LEU A 168 -13.87 -2.22 5.84
CA LEU A 168 -14.05 -3.05 4.65
C LEU A 168 -15.39 -3.79 4.66
N GLU A 169 -15.88 -4.25 5.81
CA GLU A 169 -17.23 -4.81 5.94
C GLU A 169 -18.31 -3.80 5.56
N ARG A 170 -18.19 -2.58 6.04
CA ARG A 170 -19.10 -1.48 5.70
C ARG A 170 -19.06 -1.16 4.21
N TRP A 171 -17.86 -1.15 3.61
CA TRP A 171 -17.68 -0.90 2.17
C TRP A 171 -18.29 -2.01 1.32
N GLN A 172 -18.06 -3.26 1.68
CA GLN A 172 -18.63 -4.41 0.98
C GLN A 172 -20.15 -4.37 0.97
N LYS A 173 -20.76 -4.00 2.10
CA LYS A 173 -22.23 -3.87 2.22
C LYS A 173 -22.78 -2.69 1.42
N SER A 174 -22.08 -1.56 1.41
CA SER A 174 -22.56 -0.32 0.78
C SER A 174 -22.30 -0.20 -0.72
N ALA A 175 -21.27 -0.87 -1.23
CA ALA A 175 -20.83 -0.79 -2.62
C ALA A 175 -20.27 -2.13 -3.14
N PRO A 176 -21.08 -3.20 -3.16
CA PRO A 176 -20.61 -4.52 -3.59
C PRO A 176 -20.25 -4.49 -5.07
N SER A 177 -19.02 -4.92 -5.39
CA SER A 177 -18.51 -5.03 -6.76
C SER A 177 -17.28 -5.93 -6.81
N LYS A 178 -16.91 -6.40 -8.00
CA LYS A 178 -15.66 -7.17 -8.19
C LYS A 178 -14.42 -6.37 -7.81
N GLU A 179 -14.44 -5.06 -8.06
CA GLU A 179 -13.38 -4.13 -7.69
C GLU A 179 -13.26 -4.01 -6.17
N MET A 180 -14.39 -3.96 -5.46
CA MET A 180 -14.42 -3.94 -4.00
C MET A 180 -13.90 -5.26 -3.42
N ASP A 181 -14.32 -6.40 -3.95
CA ASP A 181 -13.80 -7.71 -3.53
C ASP A 181 -12.28 -7.79 -3.71
N TRP A 182 -11.77 -7.22 -4.81
CA TRP A 182 -10.34 -7.14 -5.05
C TRP A 182 -9.62 -6.23 -4.03
N ILE A 183 -10.19 -5.05 -3.71
CA ILE A 183 -9.65 -4.14 -2.68
C ILE A 183 -9.59 -4.86 -1.33
N ILE A 184 -10.67 -5.52 -0.91
CA ILE A 184 -10.75 -6.26 0.35
C ILE A 184 -9.65 -7.33 0.41
N ALA A 185 -9.56 -8.17 -0.60
CA ALA A 185 -8.57 -9.24 -0.65
C ALA A 185 -7.13 -8.70 -0.62
N HIS A 186 -6.87 -7.56 -1.29
CA HIS A 186 -5.56 -6.95 -1.34
C HIS A 186 -5.19 -6.22 -0.04
N ALA A 187 -6.15 -5.54 0.58
CA ALA A 187 -5.97 -4.86 1.86
C ALA A 187 -5.71 -5.84 3.01
N LEU A 188 -6.45 -6.95 3.04
CA LEU A 188 -6.35 -7.94 4.12
C LEU A 188 -5.18 -8.94 3.98
N ARG A 189 -4.37 -8.84 2.92
CA ARG A 189 -3.35 -9.86 2.61
C ARG A 189 -2.35 -10.15 3.73
N SER A 190 -2.02 -9.16 4.59
CA SER A 190 -1.16 -9.37 5.75
C SER A 190 -1.92 -10.08 6.87
N LEU A 191 -3.11 -9.61 7.22
CA LEU A 191 -3.95 -10.22 8.24
C LEU A 191 -4.33 -11.68 7.90
N LEU A 192 -4.59 -11.97 6.63
CA LEU A 192 -4.86 -13.33 6.18
C LEU A 192 -3.65 -14.25 6.36
N LYS A 193 -2.42 -13.76 6.14
CA LYS A 193 -1.19 -14.54 6.40
C LYS A 193 -0.93 -14.77 7.89
N GLU A 194 -1.44 -13.88 8.72
CA GLU A 194 -1.35 -13.99 10.18
C GLU A 194 -2.48 -14.83 10.78
N GLY A 195 -3.46 -15.23 9.95
CA GLY A 195 -4.61 -16.02 10.39
C GLY A 195 -5.62 -15.20 11.21
N HIS A 196 -5.73 -13.89 10.98
CA HIS A 196 -6.62 -13.00 11.74
C HIS A 196 -8.10 -13.42 11.57
N PRO A 197 -8.82 -13.79 12.67
CA PRO A 197 -10.15 -14.40 12.55
C PRO A 197 -11.17 -13.54 11.80
N SER A 198 -11.29 -12.26 12.16
CA SER A 198 -12.26 -11.37 11.52
C SER A 198 -11.94 -11.14 10.03
N ALA A 199 -10.64 -11.08 9.65
CA ALA A 199 -10.24 -10.97 8.25
C ALA A 199 -10.55 -12.26 7.47
N LEU A 200 -10.38 -13.42 8.08
CA LEU A 200 -10.76 -14.71 7.50
C LEU A 200 -12.28 -14.77 7.28
N ASN A 201 -13.08 -14.39 8.29
CA ASN A 201 -14.54 -14.34 8.20
C ASN A 201 -15.02 -13.44 7.06
N LEU A 202 -14.45 -12.22 6.93
CA LEU A 202 -14.81 -11.28 5.87
C LEU A 202 -14.50 -11.84 4.47
N MET A 203 -13.49 -12.70 4.35
CA MET A 203 -13.13 -13.41 3.12
C MET A 203 -13.92 -14.72 2.92
N GLY A 204 -14.86 -15.03 3.82
CA GLY A 204 -15.68 -16.24 3.77
C GLY A 204 -14.95 -17.52 4.16
N TYR A 205 -13.89 -17.41 4.97
CA TYR A 205 -13.26 -18.56 5.62
C TYR A 205 -13.77 -18.68 7.06
N ASN A 206 -14.08 -19.88 7.51
CA ASN A 206 -14.37 -20.14 8.91
C ASN A 206 -13.04 -20.31 9.67
N PRO A 207 -12.68 -19.40 10.61
CA PRO A 207 -11.44 -19.53 11.39
C PRO A 207 -11.44 -20.73 12.33
N ASP A 208 -12.62 -21.24 12.71
CA ASP A 208 -12.81 -22.34 13.65
C ASP A 208 -13.05 -23.69 12.93
N VAL A 209 -12.80 -23.75 11.61
CA VAL A 209 -13.01 -24.97 10.82
C VAL A 209 -12.26 -26.16 11.41
N LYS A 210 -12.96 -27.25 11.62
CA LYS A 210 -12.37 -28.50 12.15
C LYS A 210 -11.77 -29.31 11.03
N ILE A 211 -10.45 -29.27 10.91
CA ILE A 211 -9.69 -30.03 9.92
C ILE A 211 -8.59 -30.84 10.61
N SER A 212 -8.15 -31.90 9.94
CA SER A 212 -6.92 -32.62 10.31
C SER A 212 -5.97 -32.62 9.13
N VAL A 213 -4.68 -32.49 9.43
CA VAL A 213 -3.59 -32.62 8.44
C VAL A 213 -2.79 -33.85 8.79
N SER A 214 -2.54 -34.70 7.80
CA SER A 214 -1.81 -35.97 7.96
C SER A 214 -0.98 -36.28 6.73
N GLU A 215 -0.18 -37.36 6.80
CA GLU A 215 0.57 -37.88 5.65
C GLU A 215 1.49 -36.83 5.02
N ILE A 216 2.22 -36.09 5.87
CA ILE A 216 3.17 -35.07 5.40
C ILE A 216 4.43 -35.79 4.91
N ASN A 217 4.74 -35.67 3.62
CA ASN A 217 5.90 -36.26 2.99
C ASN A 217 6.73 -35.16 2.30
N LEU A 218 8.04 -35.30 2.37
CA LEU A 218 9.03 -34.49 1.65
C LEU A 218 9.83 -35.39 0.74
N SER A 219 10.07 -34.97 -0.51
CA SER A 219 10.89 -35.72 -1.48
C SER A 219 12.37 -35.75 -1.08
N ASN A 220 12.85 -34.68 -0.44
CA ASN A 220 14.23 -34.52 0.01
C ASN A 220 14.26 -33.60 1.21
N ASP A 221 14.89 -33.99 2.32
CA ASP A 221 15.01 -33.23 3.56
C ASP A 221 16.29 -32.38 3.65
N ALA A 222 17.24 -32.60 2.71
CA ALA A 222 18.52 -31.90 2.64
C ALA A 222 18.89 -31.49 1.20
N PRO A 223 18.07 -30.65 0.52
CA PRO A 223 18.29 -30.30 -0.88
C PRO A 223 19.53 -29.41 -1.04
N ALA A 224 20.31 -29.65 -2.09
CA ALA A 224 21.36 -28.75 -2.52
C ALA A 224 20.78 -27.51 -3.20
N ILE A 225 21.59 -26.45 -3.32
CA ILE A 225 21.20 -25.22 -4.04
C ILE A 225 20.87 -25.55 -5.49
N GLY A 226 19.65 -25.20 -5.93
CA GLY A 226 19.16 -25.45 -7.28
C GLY A 226 18.33 -26.73 -7.42
N GLU A 227 18.24 -27.56 -6.38
CA GLU A 227 17.33 -28.73 -6.37
C GLU A 227 15.91 -28.34 -5.97
N GLU A 228 14.94 -29.09 -6.49
CA GLU A 228 13.53 -28.93 -6.16
C GLU A 228 13.16 -29.80 -4.96
N ILE A 229 12.23 -29.30 -4.15
CA ILE A 229 11.60 -30.06 -3.06
C ILE A 229 10.13 -30.22 -3.41
N GLU A 230 9.67 -31.44 -3.49
CA GLU A 230 8.24 -31.75 -3.51
C GLU A 230 7.78 -32.08 -2.09
N PHE A 231 6.60 -31.56 -1.73
CA PHE A 231 5.94 -31.93 -0.50
C PHE A 231 4.47 -32.24 -0.75
N SER A 232 3.95 -33.22 -0.03
CA SER A 232 2.56 -33.59 -0.07
C SER A 232 2.00 -33.75 1.34
N PHE A 233 0.71 -33.57 1.47
CA PHE A 233 -0.02 -33.78 2.72
C PHE A 233 -1.50 -34.01 2.42
N THR A 234 -2.19 -34.67 3.34
CA THR A 234 -3.63 -34.90 3.27
C THR A 234 -4.36 -34.00 4.24
N VAL A 235 -5.38 -33.29 3.75
CA VAL A 235 -6.29 -32.48 4.57
C VAL A 235 -7.66 -33.18 4.57
N ARG A 236 -8.20 -33.44 5.75
CA ARG A 236 -9.56 -33.99 5.92
C ARG A 236 -10.42 -33.03 6.72
N SER A 237 -11.63 -32.78 6.21
CA SER A 237 -12.67 -32.07 6.98
C SER A 237 -13.19 -32.97 8.10
N ARG A 238 -13.64 -32.35 9.19
CA ARG A 238 -14.44 -32.95 10.26
C ARG A 238 -15.75 -32.18 10.43
N GLU A 239 -16.10 -31.36 9.43
CA GLU A 239 -17.35 -30.63 9.36
C GLU A 239 -18.38 -31.42 8.56
N ASP A 240 -19.66 -31.19 8.87
CA ASP A 240 -20.78 -31.82 8.14
C ASP A 240 -21.10 -31.10 6.82
N GLU A 241 -20.54 -29.87 6.64
CA GLU A 241 -20.76 -29.04 5.47
C GLU A 241 -19.44 -28.71 4.75
N PRO A 242 -19.48 -28.46 3.43
CA PRO A 242 -18.30 -28.05 2.69
C PRO A 242 -17.65 -26.79 3.27
N SER A 243 -16.34 -26.80 3.45
CA SER A 243 -15.60 -25.70 4.04
C SER A 243 -14.57 -25.12 3.07
N LYS A 244 -14.52 -23.80 3.01
CA LYS A 244 -13.50 -23.07 2.26
C LYS A 244 -12.23 -23.00 3.10
N ILE A 245 -11.12 -23.48 2.56
CA ILE A 245 -9.82 -23.44 3.23
C ILE A 245 -8.78 -22.69 2.41
N MET A 246 -7.83 -22.08 3.10
CA MET A 246 -6.61 -21.53 2.55
C MET A 246 -5.42 -22.22 3.20
N VAL A 247 -4.53 -22.75 2.36
CA VAL A 247 -3.34 -23.46 2.79
C VAL A 247 -2.11 -22.59 2.47
N ASP A 248 -1.40 -22.24 3.49
CA ASP A 248 -0.11 -21.56 3.40
C ASP A 248 0.96 -22.45 4.06
N TYR A 249 2.24 -22.31 3.63
CA TYR A 249 3.37 -22.98 4.27
C TYR A 249 4.45 -21.96 4.60
N LEU A 250 5.29 -22.30 5.58
CA LEU A 250 6.39 -21.46 6.03
C LEU A 250 7.72 -22.10 5.66
N ILE A 251 8.61 -21.29 5.10
CA ILE A 251 10.03 -21.64 4.98
C ILE A 251 10.82 -20.75 5.92
N TYR A 252 11.63 -21.37 6.76
CA TYR A 252 12.50 -20.67 7.70
C TYR A 252 13.88 -20.49 7.07
N PHE A 253 14.16 -19.28 6.59
CA PHE A 253 15.44 -18.95 5.97
C PHE A 253 16.49 -18.61 7.03
N MET A 254 17.66 -19.24 6.91
CA MET A 254 18.82 -18.92 7.73
C MET A 254 19.43 -17.58 7.27
N LYS A 255 19.59 -16.66 8.22
CA LYS A 255 20.27 -15.37 7.97
C LYS A 255 21.75 -15.47 8.31
N ALA A 256 22.55 -14.51 7.81
CA ALA A 256 23.98 -14.42 8.07
C ALA A 256 24.34 -14.37 9.57
N ASN A 257 23.43 -13.88 10.42
CA ASN A 257 23.59 -13.84 11.87
C ASN A 257 23.17 -15.15 12.60
N GLY A 258 22.91 -16.22 11.87
CA GLY A 258 22.48 -17.52 12.40
C GLY A 258 21.02 -17.60 12.85
N LYS A 259 20.23 -16.53 12.71
CA LYS A 259 18.80 -16.56 13.08
C LYS A 259 17.96 -17.03 11.90
N GLN A 260 16.95 -17.84 12.19
CA GLN A 260 15.94 -18.22 11.20
C GLN A 260 14.82 -17.17 11.14
N THR A 261 14.36 -16.87 9.92
CA THR A 261 13.23 -15.97 9.69
C THR A 261 12.21 -16.66 8.80
N PRO A 262 10.96 -16.80 9.25
CA PRO A 262 9.91 -17.42 8.46
C PRO A 262 9.47 -16.50 7.30
N LYS A 263 9.15 -17.13 6.17
CA LYS A 263 8.45 -16.50 5.06
C LYS A 263 7.27 -17.37 4.67
N VAL A 264 6.09 -16.76 4.61
CA VAL A 264 4.83 -17.41 4.27
C VAL A 264 4.69 -17.48 2.76
N PHE A 265 4.35 -18.66 2.25
CA PHE A 265 4.05 -18.92 0.85
C PHE A 265 2.65 -19.51 0.74
N LYS A 266 1.91 -19.10 -0.30
CA LYS A 266 0.58 -19.64 -0.59
C LYS A 266 0.69 -20.96 -1.35
N ALA A 267 0.08 -21.98 -0.83
CA ALA A 267 -0.01 -23.28 -1.52
C ALA A 267 -1.33 -23.40 -2.30
N ALA A 268 -2.48 -23.25 -1.62
CA ALA A 268 -3.77 -23.47 -2.27
C ALA A 268 -4.91 -22.70 -1.60
N LYS A 269 -5.98 -22.49 -2.38
CA LYS A 269 -7.31 -22.13 -1.89
C LYS A 269 -8.27 -23.16 -2.45
N LYS A 270 -8.99 -23.87 -1.59
CA LYS A 270 -9.90 -24.96 -2.01
C LYS A 270 -11.16 -24.98 -1.15
N ASN A 271 -12.23 -25.52 -1.73
CA ASN A 271 -13.35 -26.01 -0.96
C ASN A 271 -13.11 -27.51 -0.72
N ILE A 272 -13.24 -27.94 0.53
CA ILE A 272 -13.15 -29.34 0.91
C ILE A 272 -14.54 -29.83 1.26
N ALA A 273 -14.85 -31.06 0.80
CA ALA A 273 -16.10 -31.75 1.16
C ALA A 273 -16.06 -32.20 2.64
N PRO A 274 -17.22 -32.46 3.23
CA PRO A 274 -17.35 -33.06 4.55
C PRO A 274 -16.50 -34.31 4.73
#